data_f1b810fb34ffe03163cd6ec04e6bfe6b
#
_entry.id   f1b810fb34ffe03163cd6ec04e6bfe6b
#
_cell.length_a   1.000
_cell.length_b   1.000
_cell.length_c   1.000
_cell.angle_alpha   90.00
_cell.angle_beta   90.00
_cell.angle_gamma   90.00
#
_symmetry.space_group_name_H-M   'P 1'
#
loop_
_entity.id
_entity.type
_entity.pdbx_description
1 polymer ?
#
loop_
_entity_poly.entity_id
_entity_poly.type
_entity_poly.pdbx_seq_one_letter_code
_entity_poly.pdbx_strand_id
1 'polypeptide(L)'
;MRQLPWLLLLSISCSVPMLAQTYKSEVFAGYSFERIAPGCGSNYRCGNSGPATNLNGWAAALTGYFNNSFGFTAQFTGNYHGSAALSYSTINRYTYQFGPAYRFPVGHASAFAHALLGGVTQKSSSDQTVAYTRFLWSVGGGLDLNASSRIAIRPVQLDYERQSVPVVNTGGATPLPAVGVNGMRYSAGVVLKF
;
A
#
# COMPACT_ATOMS: atom_id res chain seq x y z
N MET A 1 10.52 -41.49 -13.64
CA MET A 1 11.74 -40.73 -13.83
C MET A 1 11.55 -39.69 -14.92
N ARG A 2 11.07 -38.47 -14.60
CA ARG A 2 11.05 -37.28 -15.50
C ARG A 2 10.45 -36.11 -14.73
N GLN A 3 11.18 -35.59 -13.76
CA GLN A 3 10.81 -34.38 -13.00
C GLN A 3 12.01 -33.42 -13.00
N LEU A 4 12.48 -32.95 -14.18
CA LEU A 4 13.61 -32.04 -14.22
C LEU A 4 13.58 -30.99 -15.34
N PRO A 5 12.45 -30.27 -15.56
CA PRO A 5 12.59 -29.01 -16.29
C PRO A 5 12.14 -27.76 -15.54
N TRP A 6 11.68 -27.84 -14.29
CA TRP A 6 11.17 -26.66 -13.56
C TRP A 6 12.21 -25.86 -12.79
N LEU A 7 13.42 -26.40 -12.61
CA LEU A 7 14.54 -25.74 -11.94
C LEU A 7 15.39 -24.82 -12.83
N LEU A 8 15.18 -24.85 -14.13
CA LEU A 8 15.92 -24.03 -15.10
C LEU A 8 15.27 -22.67 -15.41
N LEU A 9 14.07 -22.40 -14.89
CA LEU A 9 13.37 -21.13 -15.12
C LEU A 9 13.58 -20.10 -14.00
N LEU A 10 14.31 -20.45 -12.93
CA LEU A 10 14.59 -19.52 -11.83
C LEU A 10 15.96 -18.85 -11.94
N SER A 11 16.71 -19.10 -13.00
CA SER A 11 18.01 -18.46 -13.28
C SER A 11 17.93 -17.39 -14.38
N ILE A 12 16.79 -16.71 -14.54
CA ILE A 12 16.82 -15.38 -15.11
C ILE A 12 17.37 -14.47 -14.02
N SER A 13 18.67 -14.62 -13.79
CA SER A 13 19.50 -13.60 -13.19
C SER A 13 19.24 -12.34 -14.01
N CYS A 14 18.48 -11.43 -13.43
CA CYS A 14 18.32 -10.07 -13.87
C CYS A 14 19.69 -9.43 -13.76
N SER A 15 20.57 -9.73 -14.71
CA SER A 15 21.80 -8.98 -14.97
C SER A 15 21.37 -7.65 -15.59
N VAL A 16 20.75 -6.81 -14.78
CA VAL A 16 20.65 -5.39 -15.03
C VAL A 16 22.10 -4.93 -15.08
N PRO A 17 22.60 -4.39 -16.22
CA PRO A 17 23.92 -3.82 -16.26
C PRO A 17 23.95 -2.77 -15.17
N MET A 18 24.73 -3.02 -14.14
CA MET A 18 25.04 -2.11 -13.07
C MET A 18 25.92 -1.02 -13.69
N LEU A 19 25.27 -0.10 -14.43
CA LEU A 19 25.88 1.18 -14.75
C LEU A 19 26.04 1.86 -13.38
N ALA A 20 27.24 1.64 -12.85
CA ALA A 20 27.71 2.19 -11.59
C ALA A 20 27.73 3.70 -11.69
N GLN A 21 26.60 4.36 -11.42
CA GLN A 21 26.62 5.79 -11.14
C GLN A 21 25.32 6.21 -10.42
N THR A 22 25.44 6.42 -9.09
CA THR A 22 24.62 7.34 -8.29
C THR A 22 23.12 7.04 -8.18
N TYR A 23 22.67 5.81 -8.37
CA TYR A 23 21.30 5.44 -8.07
C TYR A 23 21.19 5.12 -6.58
N LYS A 24 20.60 6.05 -5.83
CA LYS A 24 20.33 5.83 -4.42
C LYS A 24 19.08 5.02 -4.30
N SER A 25 19.19 3.83 -3.71
CA SER A 25 18.04 3.02 -3.31
C SER A 25 17.70 3.34 -1.86
N GLU A 26 16.43 3.34 -1.54
CA GLU A 26 15.92 3.58 -0.19
C GLU A 26 14.98 2.45 0.21
N VAL A 27 15.13 1.98 1.45
CA VAL A 27 14.23 1.01 2.08
C VAL A 27 13.58 1.71 3.27
N PHE A 28 12.27 1.79 3.25
CA PHE A 28 11.48 2.28 4.38
C PHE A 28 10.85 1.10 5.12
N ALA A 29 10.83 1.17 6.45
CA ALA A 29 10.06 0.29 7.30
C ALA A 29 9.50 1.07 8.48
N GLY A 30 8.23 0.84 8.82
CA GLY A 30 7.60 1.59 9.89
C GLY A 30 6.20 1.13 10.26
N TYR A 31 5.60 1.90 11.14
CA TYR A 31 4.21 1.77 11.57
C TYR A 31 3.26 2.33 10.51
N SER A 32 2.08 1.73 10.40
CA SER A 32 1.00 2.16 9.53
C SER A 32 -0.30 2.26 10.31
N PHE A 33 -0.98 3.38 10.17
CA PHE A 33 -2.35 3.60 10.64
C PHE A 33 -3.22 3.94 9.43
N GLU A 34 -4.28 3.18 9.22
CA GLU A 34 -5.19 3.39 8.10
C GLU A 34 -6.61 3.61 8.62
N ARG A 35 -7.27 4.64 8.09
CA ARG A 35 -8.69 4.93 8.33
C ARG A 35 -9.45 4.77 7.03
N ILE A 36 -10.32 3.78 7.00
CA ILE A 36 -11.16 3.47 5.85
C ILE A 36 -12.52 4.11 6.06
N ALA A 37 -12.97 4.92 5.09
CA ALA A 37 -14.33 5.43 5.10
C ALA A 37 -15.30 4.26 4.95
N PRO A 38 -16.45 4.28 5.63
CA PRO A 38 -17.44 3.24 5.49
C PRO A 38 -17.88 3.16 4.03
N GLY A 39 -17.81 1.96 3.47
CA GLY A 39 -18.34 1.69 2.12
C GLY A 39 -19.85 1.87 2.12
N CYS A 40 -20.42 2.20 0.97
CA CYS A 40 -21.87 2.17 0.78
C CYS A 40 -22.35 0.75 1.07
N GLY A 41 -23.25 0.58 2.03
CA GLY A 41 -23.87 -0.69 2.34
C GLY A 41 -24.72 -1.21 1.18
N SER A 42 -25.18 -2.45 1.27
CA SER A 42 -25.98 -3.15 0.27
C SER A 42 -27.27 -2.42 -0.15
N ASN A 43 -27.67 -1.40 0.57
CA ASN A 43 -28.93 -0.65 0.35
C ASN A 43 -28.73 0.68 -0.39
N TYR A 44 -27.60 0.87 -1.09
CA TYR A 44 -27.34 2.01 -2.01
C TYR A 44 -27.49 3.42 -1.46
N ARG A 45 -27.63 3.60 -0.16
CA ARG A 45 -27.66 4.91 0.47
C ARG A 45 -26.31 5.22 1.08
N CYS A 46 -25.49 5.95 0.36
CA CYS A 46 -24.19 6.44 0.84
C CYS A 46 -24.31 7.50 1.96
N GLY A 47 -25.45 7.65 2.57
CA GLY A 47 -25.71 8.62 3.62
C GLY A 47 -25.79 8.08 5.05
N ASN A 48 -25.79 6.74 5.23
CA ASN A 48 -25.94 6.14 6.58
C ASN A 48 -24.90 5.03 6.78
N SER A 49 -23.69 5.30 6.37
CA SER A 49 -22.57 4.40 6.53
C SER A 49 -22.18 4.31 8.00
N GLY A 50 -21.88 3.10 8.46
CA GLY A 50 -21.39 2.85 9.81
C GLY A 50 -20.11 3.68 10.13
N PRO A 51 -19.57 3.59 11.33
CA PRO A 51 -18.37 4.32 11.71
C PRO A 51 -17.17 3.91 10.82
N ALA A 52 -16.30 4.87 10.53
CA ALA A 52 -15.06 4.60 9.83
C ALA A 52 -14.24 3.56 10.59
N THR A 53 -13.64 2.62 9.86
CA THR A 53 -12.81 1.57 10.46
C THR A 53 -11.37 2.02 10.52
N ASN A 54 -10.78 1.91 11.70
CA ASN A 54 -9.36 2.19 11.93
C ASN A 54 -8.59 0.87 11.98
N LEU A 55 -7.49 0.81 11.24
CA LEU A 55 -6.59 -0.35 11.21
C LEU A 55 -5.19 0.12 11.57
N ASN A 56 -4.47 -0.73 12.31
CA ASN A 56 -3.09 -0.53 12.71
C ASN A 56 -2.22 -1.63 12.13
N GLY A 57 -0.98 -1.31 11.80
CA GLY A 57 -0.10 -2.31 11.24
C GLY A 57 1.28 -1.80 10.89
N TRP A 58 1.84 -2.34 9.83
CA TRP A 58 3.17 -2.03 9.35
C TRP A 58 3.14 -1.59 7.88
N ALA A 59 4.14 -0.81 7.50
CA ALA A 59 4.42 -0.44 6.12
C ALA A 59 5.89 -0.66 5.80
N ALA A 60 6.15 -1.13 4.60
CA ALA A 60 7.49 -1.24 4.04
C ALA A 60 7.47 -0.74 2.60
N ALA A 61 8.54 -0.05 2.18
CA ALA A 61 8.69 0.39 0.81
C ALA A 61 10.14 0.30 0.35
N LEU A 62 10.29 0.00 -0.93
CA LEU A 62 11.57 0.04 -1.65
C LEU A 62 11.45 1.10 -2.74
N THR A 63 12.35 2.09 -2.74
CA THR A 63 12.40 3.13 -3.76
C THR A 63 13.76 3.11 -4.44
N GLY A 64 13.75 3.04 -5.77
CA GLY A 64 14.94 3.20 -6.61
C GLY A 64 14.85 4.52 -7.37
N TYR A 65 15.89 5.36 -7.30
CA TYR A 65 15.94 6.65 -7.98
C TYR A 65 16.80 6.58 -9.23
N PHE A 66 16.25 7.01 -10.36
CA PHE A 66 16.98 7.10 -11.65
C PHE A 66 17.86 8.34 -11.71
N ASN A 67 17.48 9.38 -10.98
CA ASN A 67 18.26 10.60 -10.78
C ASN A 67 18.07 11.10 -9.34
N ASN A 68 18.57 12.31 -9.01
CA ASN A 68 18.48 12.84 -7.63
C ASN A 68 17.04 13.04 -7.12
N SER A 69 16.06 13.07 -7.97
CA SER A 69 14.68 13.43 -7.62
C SER A 69 13.64 12.40 -8.06
N PHE A 70 13.79 11.82 -9.25
CA PHE A 70 12.78 10.92 -9.82
C PHE A 70 13.15 9.46 -9.60
N GLY A 71 12.19 8.66 -9.14
CA GLY A 71 12.35 7.25 -8.87
C GLY A 71 11.06 6.46 -9.01
N PHE A 72 11.16 5.19 -8.65
CA PHE A 72 10.05 4.25 -8.63
C PHE A 72 9.99 3.59 -7.25
N THR A 73 8.79 3.51 -6.69
CA THR A 73 8.53 2.92 -5.37
C THR A 73 7.67 1.68 -5.50
N ALA A 74 8.04 0.62 -4.79
CA ALA A 74 7.19 -0.51 -4.47
C ALA A 74 6.88 -0.46 -2.97
N GLN A 75 5.59 -0.47 -2.60
CA GLN A 75 5.11 -0.34 -1.24
C GLN A 75 4.21 -1.51 -0.86
N PHE A 76 4.44 -2.03 0.34
CA PHE A 76 3.68 -3.12 0.94
C PHE A 76 3.19 -2.69 2.32
N THR A 77 1.93 -2.99 2.64
CA THR A 77 1.39 -2.74 3.99
C THR A 77 0.59 -3.93 4.48
N GLY A 78 0.59 -4.11 5.80
CA GLY A 78 -0.29 -5.07 6.46
C GLY A 78 -0.97 -4.37 7.63
N ASN A 79 -2.27 -4.13 7.52
CA ASN A 79 -3.07 -3.44 8.52
C ASN A 79 -4.14 -4.37 9.09
N TYR A 80 -4.36 -4.27 10.39
CA TYR A 80 -5.19 -5.18 11.16
C TYR A 80 -6.19 -4.40 12.01
N HIS A 81 -7.42 -4.90 12.06
CA HIS A 81 -8.41 -4.45 13.01
C HIS A 81 -8.79 -5.60 13.92
N GLY A 82 -8.47 -5.47 15.21
CA GLY A 82 -8.89 -6.39 16.24
C GLY A 82 -9.98 -5.73 17.08
N SER A 83 -11.18 -6.32 17.13
CA SER A 83 -12.20 -5.90 18.07
C SER A 83 -11.99 -6.63 19.39
N ALA A 84 -11.58 -5.91 20.43
CA ALA A 84 -11.37 -6.48 21.78
C ALA A 84 -12.68 -6.72 22.55
N ALA A 85 -13.83 -6.33 22.03
CA ALA A 85 -15.12 -6.45 22.69
C ALA A 85 -16.20 -6.98 21.75
N LEU A 86 -16.58 -8.23 21.93
CA LEU A 86 -17.86 -8.87 21.51
C LEU A 86 -18.23 -8.93 20.02
N SER A 87 -17.36 -8.55 19.10
CA SER A 87 -17.62 -8.73 17.67
C SER A 87 -16.52 -9.57 17.03
N TYR A 88 -16.86 -10.75 16.60
CA TYR A 88 -15.96 -11.78 16.04
C TYR A 88 -15.41 -11.45 14.65
N SER A 89 -15.35 -10.20 14.23
CA SER A 89 -14.82 -9.87 12.91
C SER A 89 -13.45 -9.21 12.98
N THR A 90 -12.44 -10.02 12.74
CA THR A 90 -11.07 -9.55 12.50
C THR A 90 -10.94 -9.18 11.02
N ILE A 91 -10.47 -7.98 10.73
CA ILE A 91 -10.18 -7.54 9.37
C ILE A 91 -8.67 -7.50 9.21
N ASN A 92 -8.15 -8.28 8.29
CA ASN A 92 -6.76 -8.25 7.87
C ASN A 92 -6.70 -7.69 6.45
N ARG A 93 -5.95 -6.60 6.26
CA ARG A 93 -5.82 -5.89 4.99
C ARG A 93 -4.36 -5.83 4.58
N TYR A 94 -4.03 -6.40 3.43
CA TYR A 94 -2.71 -6.36 2.83
C TYR A 94 -2.76 -5.57 1.53
N THR A 95 -1.88 -4.57 1.38
CA THR A 95 -1.76 -3.82 0.13
C THR A 95 -0.39 -4.04 -0.49
N TYR A 96 -0.35 -4.04 -1.82
CA TYR A 96 0.87 -4.05 -2.62
C TYR A 96 0.68 -3.07 -3.77
N GLN A 97 1.54 -2.09 -3.84
CA GLN A 97 1.42 -0.98 -4.78
C GLN A 97 2.80 -0.62 -5.33
N PHE A 98 2.83 -0.10 -6.55
CA PHE A 98 4.05 0.40 -7.17
C PHE A 98 3.74 1.59 -8.08
N GLY A 99 4.72 2.47 -8.26
CA GLY A 99 4.55 3.64 -9.11
C GLY A 99 5.65 4.68 -8.95
N PRO A 100 5.53 5.78 -9.70
CA PRO A 100 6.50 6.85 -9.67
C PRO A 100 6.54 7.57 -8.32
N ALA A 101 7.75 7.99 -7.95
CA ALA A 101 8.03 8.81 -6.79
C ALA A 101 8.92 9.98 -7.19
N TYR A 102 8.70 11.11 -6.57
CA TYR A 102 9.51 12.29 -6.75
C TYR A 102 9.97 12.83 -5.40
N ARG A 103 11.27 13.08 -5.27
CA ARG A 103 11.91 13.60 -4.06
C ARG A 103 12.38 15.03 -4.27
N PHE A 104 12.06 15.86 -3.30
CA PHE A 104 12.46 17.27 -3.20
C PHE A 104 13.46 17.39 -2.05
N PRO A 105 14.78 17.45 -2.31
CA PRO A 105 15.76 17.67 -1.25
C PRO A 105 15.67 19.11 -0.72
N VAL A 106 15.56 19.26 0.60
CA VAL A 106 15.45 20.55 1.28
C VAL A 106 16.43 20.57 2.46
N GLY A 107 17.68 20.90 2.20
CA GLY A 107 18.73 20.93 3.24
C GLY A 107 18.92 19.59 3.94
N HIS A 108 18.66 19.53 5.25
CA HIS A 108 18.73 18.30 6.05
C HIS A 108 17.48 17.43 5.98
N ALA A 109 16.47 17.83 5.23
CA ALA A 109 15.24 17.10 5.03
C ALA A 109 15.03 16.78 3.54
N SER A 110 14.15 15.84 3.26
CA SER A 110 13.68 15.54 1.91
C SER A 110 12.19 15.36 1.96
N ALA A 111 11.43 16.20 1.27
CA ALA A 111 10.03 15.92 1.02
C ALA A 111 9.92 14.96 -0.18
N PHE A 112 8.88 14.14 -0.22
CA PHE A 112 8.61 13.30 -1.38
C PHE A 112 7.11 13.23 -1.66
N ALA A 113 6.79 12.94 -2.91
CA ALA A 113 5.44 12.64 -3.36
C ALA A 113 5.46 11.37 -4.22
N HIS A 114 4.38 10.61 -4.23
CA HIS A 114 4.25 9.43 -5.07
C HIS A 114 2.80 9.22 -5.54
N ALA A 115 2.67 8.49 -6.65
CA ALA A 115 1.39 7.98 -7.13
C ALA A 115 1.56 6.48 -7.41
N LEU A 116 0.80 5.65 -6.71
CA LEU A 116 0.98 4.20 -6.72
C LEU A 116 -0.29 3.51 -7.21
N LEU A 117 -0.10 2.42 -7.94
CA LEU A 117 -1.14 1.52 -8.43
C LEU A 117 -0.87 0.11 -7.93
N GLY A 118 -1.89 -0.66 -7.66
CA GLY A 118 -1.69 -2.04 -7.21
C GLY A 118 -2.97 -2.72 -6.77
N GLY A 119 -2.85 -3.56 -5.76
CA GLY A 119 -3.95 -4.33 -5.25
C GLY A 119 -4.04 -4.32 -3.73
N VAL A 120 -5.23 -4.61 -3.26
CA VAL A 120 -5.52 -4.83 -1.86
C VAL A 120 -6.20 -6.19 -1.70
N THR A 121 -5.68 -7.00 -0.79
CA THR A 121 -6.31 -8.25 -0.38
C THR A 121 -6.84 -8.07 1.04
N GLN A 122 -8.13 -8.23 1.19
CA GLN A 122 -8.81 -8.13 2.48
C GLN A 122 -9.35 -9.50 2.87
N LYS A 123 -9.08 -9.92 4.10
CA LYS A 123 -9.63 -11.12 4.72
C LYS A 123 -10.49 -10.70 5.89
N SER A 124 -11.73 -11.15 5.94
CA SER A 124 -12.62 -10.98 7.08
C SER A 124 -12.89 -12.34 7.69
N SER A 125 -12.72 -12.46 9.00
CA SER A 125 -13.00 -13.69 9.74
C SER A 125 -14.35 -13.54 10.45
N SER A 126 -15.42 -13.64 9.68
CA SER A 126 -16.75 -13.95 10.19
C SER A 126 -17.15 -15.23 9.51
N ASP A 127 -17.36 -16.30 10.21
CA ASP A 127 -17.89 -17.63 9.87
C ASP A 127 -17.50 -18.28 8.50
N GLN A 128 -17.06 -17.48 7.53
CA GLN A 128 -16.44 -17.88 6.27
C GLN A 128 -15.28 -16.95 5.93
N THR A 129 -14.07 -17.49 5.83
CA THR A 129 -12.87 -16.74 5.43
C THR A 129 -12.94 -16.43 3.93
N VAL A 130 -13.51 -15.32 3.58
CA VAL A 130 -13.55 -14.85 2.19
C VAL A 130 -12.43 -13.85 1.97
N ALA A 131 -11.52 -14.16 1.05
CA ALA A 131 -10.45 -13.27 0.64
C ALA A 131 -10.83 -12.59 -0.68
N TYR A 132 -10.78 -11.27 -0.71
CA TYR A 132 -11.03 -10.47 -1.91
C TYR A 132 -9.78 -9.70 -2.28
N THR A 133 -9.38 -9.80 -3.55
CA THR A 133 -8.34 -8.94 -4.11
C THR A 133 -8.99 -7.92 -5.03
N ARG A 134 -8.67 -6.64 -4.85
CA ARG A 134 -9.26 -5.53 -5.59
C ARG A 134 -8.19 -4.55 -6.03
N PHE A 135 -8.47 -3.83 -7.13
CA PHE A 135 -7.62 -2.77 -7.59
C PHE A 135 -7.62 -1.60 -6.60
N LEU A 136 -6.43 -1.09 -6.33
CA LEU A 136 -6.16 0.03 -5.42
C LEU A 136 -5.20 1.01 -6.08
N TRP A 137 -5.51 2.30 -5.98
CA TRP A 137 -4.55 3.34 -6.30
C TRP A 137 -4.41 4.30 -5.13
N SER A 138 -3.25 4.90 -5.01
CA SER A 138 -2.99 5.90 -3.98
C SER A 138 -2.14 7.05 -4.50
N VAL A 139 -2.35 8.20 -3.91
CA VAL A 139 -1.47 9.36 -4.05
C VAL A 139 -1.11 9.85 -2.66
N GLY A 140 0.14 10.21 -2.48
CA GLY A 140 0.60 10.62 -1.18
C GLY A 140 2.00 11.21 -1.20
N GLY A 141 2.51 11.42 -0.01
CA GLY A 141 3.85 11.95 0.19
C GLY A 141 4.19 12.09 1.66
N GLY A 142 5.39 12.52 1.92
CA GLY A 142 5.89 12.63 3.28
C GLY A 142 7.16 13.44 3.39
N LEU A 143 7.74 13.38 4.57
CA LEU A 143 8.96 14.09 4.93
C LEU A 143 9.95 13.12 5.55
N ASP A 144 11.18 13.11 5.04
CA ASP A 144 12.30 12.37 5.58
C ASP A 144 13.30 13.36 6.21
N LEU A 145 13.62 13.17 7.48
CA LEU A 145 14.63 13.91 8.21
C LEU A 145 15.93 13.10 8.20
N ASN A 146 16.96 13.61 7.54
CA ASN A 146 18.24 12.93 7.41
C ASN A 146 19.02 12.96 8.73
N ALA A 147 19.07 11.84 9.44
CA ALA A 147 19.86 11.69 10.65
C ALA A 147 21.34 11.43 10.32
N SER A 148 21.60 10.73 9.20
CA SER A 148 22.95 10.52 8.65
C SER A 148 22.89 10.36 7.13
N SER A 149 24.05 10.14 6.50
CA SER A 149 24.10 9.85 5.04
C SER A 149 23.35 8.58 4.65
N ARG A 150 23.16 7.64 5.57
CA ARG A 150 22.53 6.34 5.31
C ARG A 150 21.20 6.12 6.02
N ILE A 151 20.84 6.98 6.98
CA ILE A 151 19.64 6.80 7.80
C ILE A 151 18.85 8.11 7.81
N ALA A 152 17.55 8.00 7.55
CA ALA A 152 16.60 9.07 7.77
C ALA A 152 15.42 8.57 8.62
N ILE A 153 14.80 9.48 9.34
CA ILE A 153 13.55 9.24 10.06
C ILE A 153 12.43 9.83 9.21
N ARG A 154 11.41 9.03 8.94
CA ARG A 154 10.17 9.48 8.31
C ARG A 154 9.11 9.69 9.39
N PRO A 155 8.93 10.92 9.91
CA PRO A 155 7.94 11.20 10.94
C PRO A 155 6.53 11.18 10.38
N VAL A 156 6.35 11.47 9.09
CA VAL A 156 5.05 11.55 8.45
C VAL A 156 5.10 11.14 6.99
N GLN A 157 4.22 10.23 6.64
CA GLN A 157 3.78 9.94 5.28
C GLN A 157 2.26 9.86 5.31
N LEU A 158 1.60 10.55 4.41
CA LEU A 158 0.14 10.55 4.25
C LEU A 158 -0.20 10.08 2.85
N ASP A 159 -1.03 9.07 2.76
CA ASP A 159 -1.50 8.50 1.50
C ASP A 159 -3.04 8.52 1.48
N TYR A 160 -3.59 9.10 0.43
CA TYR A 160 -4.99 8.93 0.08
C TYR A 160 -5.12 7.69 -0.80
N GLU A 161 -5.98 6.78 -0.42
CA GLU A 161 -6.20 5.51 -1.12
C GLU A 161 -7.63 5.42 -1.65
N ARG A 162 -7.77 4.86 -2.84
CA ARG A 162 -9.08 4.53 -3.40
C ARG A 162 -9.09 3.11 -3.95
N GLN A 163 -9.96 2.31 -3.39
CA GLN A 163 -10.20 0.93 -3.79
C GLN A 163 -11.42 0.86 -4.69
N SER A 164 -11.30 0.18 -5.83
CA SER A 164 -12.43 -0.11 -6.72
C SER A 164 -13.19 -1.32 -6.21
N VAL A 165 -14.50 -1.18 -6.04
CA VAL A 165 -15.39 -2.30 -5.71
C VAL A 165 -16.12 -2.70 -6.99
N PRO A 166 -15.94 -3.93 -7.51
CA PRO A 166 -16.66 -4.40 -8.68
C PRO A 166 -18.15 -4.50 -8.38
N VAL A 167 -18.93 -4.27 -9.41
CA VAL A 167 -20.39 -4.45 -9.39
C VAL A 167 -20.70 -5.93 -9.13
N VAL A 168 -21.43 -6.25 -8.09
CA VAL A 168 -21.97 -7.59 -7.85
C VAL A 168 -23.33 -7.65 -8.54
N ASN A 169 -23.43 -8.40 -9.64
CA ASN A 169 -24.72 -8.73 -10.26
C ASN A 169 -25.45 -9.74 -9.37
N THR A 170 -26.32 -9.28 -8.52
CA THR A 170 -27.26 -10.11 -7.77
C THR A 170 -28.50 -10.38 -8.62
N GLY A 171 -28.37 -11.09 -9.75
CA GLY A 171 -29.51 -11.68 -10.48
C GLY A 171 -30.72 -10.78 -10.84
N GLY A 172 -30.63 -9.49 -10.66
CA GLY A 172 -31.67 -8.49 -10.88
C GLY A 172 -31.27 -7.43 -11.89
N ALA A 173 -32.21 -6.93 -12.64
CA ALA A 173 -32.13 -6.24 -13.93
C ALA A 173 -31.34 -4.93 -14.02
N THR A 174 -30.63 -4.46 -13.02
CA THR A 174 -29.81 -3.23 -13.13
C THR A 174 -28.40 -3.44 -12.54
N PRO A 175 -27.36 -3.26 -13.37
CA PRO A 175 -25.97 -3.26 -12.85
C PRO A 175 -25.80 -2.09 -11.88
N LEU A 176 -25.31 -2.37 -10.69
CA LEU A 176 -25.07 -1.36 -9.72
C LEU A 176 -23.77 -0.61 -10.02
N PRO A 177 -23.71 0.72 -9.84
CA PRO A 177 -22.50 1.47 -10.12
C PRO A 177 -21.33 1.00 -9.26
N ALA A 178 -20.14 0.94 -9.83
CA ALA A 178 -18.92 0.64 -9.11
C ALA A 178 -18.72 1.66 -7.98
N VAL A 179 -18.69 1.20 -6.75
CA VAL A 179 -18.52 2.06 -5.58
C VAL A 179 -17.06 2.04 -5.16
N GLY A 180 -16.44 3.22 -5.04
CA GLY A 180 -15.09 3.36 -4.52
C GLY A 180 -15.10 3.47 -3.00
N VAL A 181 -14.26 2.69 -2.33
CA VAL A 181 -13.97 2.87 -0.90
C VAL A 181 -12.72 3.73 -0.77
N ASN A 182 -12.83 4.81 -0.02
CA ASN A 182 -11.74 5.73 0.20
C ASN A 182 -11.09 5.47 1.56
N GLY A 183 -9.78 5.63 1.63
CA GLY A 183 -9.01 5.52 2.86
C GLY A 183 -7.96 6.62 2.95
N MET A 184 -7.56 6.89 4.18
CA MET A 184 -6.39 7.72 4.50
C MET A 184 -5.45 6.88 5.32
N ARG A 185 -4.19 6.79 4.87
CA ARG A 185 -3.14 6.10 5.60
C ARG A 185 -2.08 7.08 6.07
N TYR A 186 -1.72 6.97 7.34
CA TYR A 186 -0.56 7.58 7.95
C TYR A 186 0.51 6.51 8.15
N SER A 187 1.77 6.85 7.86
CA SER A 187 2.90 5.96 8.15
C SER A 187 4.07 6.76 8.73
N ALA A 188 4.78 6.15 9.66
CA ALA A 188 6.00 6.71 10.27
C ALA A 188 7.01 5.61 10.53
N GLY A 189 8.31 5.91 10.39
CA GLY A 189 9.35 4.89 10.56
C GLY A 189 10.74 5.35 10.17
N VAL A 190 11.56 4.40 9.73
CA VAL A 190 12.97 4.61 9.40
C VAL A 190 13.19 4.32 7.92
N VAL A 191 14.06 5.13 7.30
CA VAL A 191 14.52 4.97 5.93
C VAL A 191 16.02 4.65 5.94
N LEU A 192 16.38 3.56 5.31
CA LEU A 192 17.77 3.19 5.04
C LEU A 192 18.11 3.55 3.59
N LYS A 193 19.26 4.21 3.40
CA LYS A 193 19.73 4.71 2.09
C LYS A 193 21.00 3.98 1.66
N PHE A 194 21.03 3.58 0.40
CA PHE A 194 22.14 2.83 -0.20
C PHE A 194 22.71 3.55 -1.42
#